data_39a8e94ac356b4883d908b4223457dcf
#
_entry.id   39a8e94ac356b4883d908b4223457dcf
#
_cell.length_a   1.000
_cell.length_b   1.000
_cell.length_c   1.000
_cell.angle_alpha   90.00
_cell.angle_beta   90.00
_cell.angle_gamma   90.00
#
_symmetry.space_group_name_H-M   'P 1'
#
loop_
_entity.id
_entity.type
_entity.pdbx_description
1 polymer ?
#
loop_
_entity_poly.entity_id
_entity_poly.type
_entity_poly.pdbx_seq_one_letter_code
_entity_poly.pdbx_strand_id
1 'polypeptide(L)'
;GQSEAIGHNLFVMSRLKTPIVATVIGEGGSGGALALAVADRVLMLENALYSVISPRGCASILWKDPTREAEAADTLHITAQDLYSFGMIEGIIQEGSSNAQLMRNVARTLRDQLAELSAEPSIEVMLEKRYEKFRKIGVFRTINQDQNEGV
;
A
#
# COMPACT_ATOMS: atom_id res chain seq x y z
N GLY A 1 11.29 12.81 17.55
CA GLY A 1 11.82 12.36 16.38
C GLY A 1 11.12 11.37 15.46
N GLN A 2 10.32 10.38 15.94
CA GLN A 2 9.78 9.32 15.04
C GLN A 2 8.79 9.89 14.00
N SER A 3 7.85 10.72 14.42
CA SER A 3 6.85 11.33 13.52
C SER A 3 7.49 12.24 12.47
N GLU A 4 8.51 12.99 12.88
CA GLU A 4 9.30 13.83 11.98
C GLU A 4 10.05 12.98 10.94
N ALA A 5 10.67 11.87 11.37
CA ALA A 5 11.37 10.95 10.47
C ALA A 5 10.41 10.32 9.44
N ILE A 6 9.20 9.92 9.85
CA ILE A 6 8.16 9.40 8.94
C ILE A 6 7.76 10.48 7.93
N GLY A 7 7.47 11.70 8.37
CA GLY A 7 7.11 12.81 7.48
C GLY A 7 8.23 13.16 6.49
N HIS A 8 9.48 13.18 6.96
CA HIS A 8 10.64 13.42 6.13
C HIS A 8 10.82 12.31 5.07
N ASN A 9 10.66 11.04 5.46
CA ASN A 9 10.75 9.92 4.53
C ASN A 9 9.69 9.98 3.43
N LEU A 10 8.44 10.29 3.76
CA LEU A 10 7.37 10.50 2.77
C LEU A 10 7.78 11.54 1.72
N PHE A 11 8.32 12.67 2.18
CA PHE A 11 8.76 13.75 1.31
C PHE A 11 9.96 13.32 0.43
N VAL A 12 10.97 12.68 1.01
CA VAL A 12 12.16 12.24 0.26
C VAL A 12 11.81 11.13 -0.74
N MET A 13 11.11 10.09 -0.27
CA MET A 13 10.73 8.94 -1.10
C MET A 13 9.90 9.34 -2.32
N SER A 14 8.96 10.27 -2.15
CA SER A 14 8.10 10.74 -3.27
C SER A 14 8.90 11.39 -4.41
N ARG A 15 10.11 11.88 -4.14
CA ARG A 15 10.96 12.63 -5.09
C ARG A 15 12.19 11.89 -5.56
N LEU A 16 12.43 10.67 -5.06
CA LEU A 16 13.60 9.89 -5.48
C LEU A 16 13.56 9.56 -6.97
N LYS A 17 14.59 10.01 -7.68
CA LYS A 17 14.78 9.80 -9.12
C LYS A 17 15.39 8.43 -9.41
N THR A 18 14.81 7.39 -8.84
CA THR A 18 15.22 6.00 -9.03
C THR A 18 14.01 5.09 -8.90
N PRO A 19 13.97 3.94 -9.55
CA PRO A 19 12.93 2.94 -9.33
C PRO A 19 12.86 2.48 -7.87
N ILE A 20 11.67 2.38 -7.33
CA ILE A 20 11.41 1.94 -5.95
C ILE A 20 10.39 0.84 -5.97
N VAL A 21 10.74 -0.33 -5.43
CA VAL A 21 9.83 -1.44 -5.17
C VAL A 21 9.81 -1.70 -3.67
N ALA A 22 8.66 -1.53 -3.05
CA ALA A 22 8.43 -1.88 -1.65
C ALA A 22 7.71 -3.22 -1.56
N THR A 23 8.08 -4.04 -0.58
CA THR A 23 7.42 -5.34 -0.35
C THR A 23 7.07 -5.51 1.11
N VAL A 24 5.79 -5.71 1.39
CA VAL A 24 5.31 -6.08 2.73
C VAL A 24 5.49 -7.59 2.90
N ILE A 25 6.37 -7.97 3.82
CA ILE A 25 6.75 -9.38 4.04
C ILE A 25 6.15 -10.00 5.32
N GLY A 26 5.34 -9.24 6.02
CA GLY A 26 4.70 -9.62 7.27
C GLY A 26 3.64 -8.58 7.62
N GLU A 27 3.71 -7.98 8.79
CA GLU A 27 2.76 -6.95 9.21
C GLU A 27 3.31 -5.56 8.91
N GLY A 28 2.74 -4.88 7.94
CA GLY A 28 2.97 -3.47 7.64
C GLY A 28 1.88 -2.60 8.28
N GLY A 29 2.27 -1.65 9.13
CA GLY A 29 1.27 -0.86 9.86
C GLY A 29 1.55 0.63 9.92
N SER A 30 0.46 1.41 9.90
CA SER A 30 0.43 2.84 10.20
C SER A 30 1.34 3.70 9.31
N GLY A 31 1.75 4.86 9.80
CA GLY A 31 2.60 5.81 9.07
C GLY A 31 4.00 5.29 8.76
N GLY A 32 4.54 4.37 9.56
CA GLY A 32 5.85 3.76 9.31
C GLY A 32 5.84 2.92 8.03
N ALA A 33 4.83 2.07 7.85
CA ALA A 33 4.66 1.28 6.64
C ALA A 33 4.34 2.18 5.43
N LEU A 34 3.51 3.21 5.60
CA LEU A 34 3.21 4.19 4.55
C LEU A 34 4.48 4.91 4.08
N ALA A 35 5.35 5.31 5.00
CA ALA A 35 6.59 6.02 4.67
C ALA A 35 7.55 5.18 3.80
N LEU A 36 7.50 3.84 3.93
CA LEU A 36 8.27 2.93 3.09
C LEU A 36 7.53 2.56 1.79
N ALA A 37 6.20 2.61 1.80
CA ALA A 37 5.35 2.23 0.67
C ALA A 37 5.12 3.37 -0.35
N VAL A 38 5.73 4.55 -0.18
CA VAL A 38 5.78 5.57 -1.23
C VAL A 38 6.76 5.12 -2.31
N ALA A 39 6.30 4.22 -3.16
CA ALA A 39 7.10 3.50 -4.15
C ALA A 39 6.37 3.41 -5.49
N ASP A 40 7.10 3.09 -6.56
CA ASP A 40 6.50 2.86 -7.88
C ASP A 40 5.67 1.58 -7.90
N ARG A 41 6.13 0.56 -7.16
CA ARG A 41 5.42 -0.71 -6.94
C ARG A 41 5.39 -1.04 -5.45
N VAL A 42 4.23 -1.42 -4.96
CA VAL A 42 4.04 -2.00 -3.63
C VAL A 42 3.57 -3.42 -3.81
N LEU A 43 4.32 -4.36 -3.29
CA LEU A 43 4.03 -5.79 -3.36
C LEU A 43 3.75 -6.33 -1.96
N MET A 44 3.05 -7.44 -1.86
CA MET A 44 2.85 -8.14 -0.59
C MET A 44 3.11 -9.63 -0.75
N LEU A 45 3.64 -10.29 0.27
CA LEU A 45 3.53 -11.74 0.38
C LEU A 45 2.06 -12.12 0.56
N GLU A 46 1.68 -13.31 0.11
CA GLU A 46 0.28 -13.74 0.08
C GLU A 46 -0.39 -13.77 1.47
N ASN A 47 0.39 -13.98 2.54
CA ASN A 47 -0.09 -13.99 3.92
C ASN A 47 0.32 -12.72 4.71
N ALA A 48 0.87 -11.72 4.06
CA ALA A 48 1.19 -10.45 4.69
C ALA A 48 -0.06 -9.61 4.93
N LEU A 49 0.02 -8.73 5.92
CA LEU A 49 -1.02 -7.77 6.28
C LEU A 49 -0.50 -6.35 6.13
N TYR A 50 -1.34 -5.45 5.61
CA TYR A 50 -0.98 -4.04 5.51
C TYR A 50 -2.19 -3.18 5.88
N SER A 51 -2.04 -2.37 6.94
CA SER A 51 -3.16 -1.60 7.50
C SER A 51 -2.71 -0.25 8.04
N VAL A 52 -3.65 0.70 8.09
CA VAL A 52 -3.47 2.01 8.71
C VAL A 52 -3.41 1.93 10.24
N ILE A 53 -4.07 0.94 10.82
CA ILE A 53 -4.19 0.72 12.27
C ILE A 53 -4.32 -0.78 12.58
N SER A 54 -3.89 -1.21 13.75
CA SER A 54 -4.12 -2.59 14.18
C SER A 54 -5.61 -2.88 14.37
N PRO A 55 -6.08 -4.13 14.13
CA PRO A 55 -7.48 -4.49 14.37
C PRO A 55 -7.97 -4.15 15.77
N ARG A 56 -7.14 -4.41 16.80
CA ARG A 56 -7.44 -4.05 18.18
C ARG A 56 -7.58 -2.55 18.39
N GLY A 57 -6.72 -1.75 17.76
CA GLY A 57 -6.81 -0.29 17.78
C GLY A 57 -8.07 0.21 17.11
N CYS A 58 -8.41 -0.36 15.96
CA CYS A 58 -9.65 -0.07 15.22
C CYS A 58 -10.88 -0.38 16.07
N ALA A 59 -10.95 -1.56 16.67
CA ALA A 59 -12.04 -1.98 17.56
C ALA A 59 -12.21 -1.02 18.75
N SER A 60 -11.10 -0.60 19.35
CA SER A 60 -11.11 0.37 20.45
C SER A 60 -11.70 1.73 20.04
N ILE A 61 -11.40 2.20 18.83
CA ILE A 61 -11.88 3.49 18.33
C ILE A 61 -13.35 3.41 17.91
N LEU A 62 -13.71 2.41 17.11
CA LEU A 62 -15.06 2.30 16.54
C LEU A 62 -16.10 1.86 17.56
N TRP A 63 -15.78 0.90 18.40
CA TRP A 63 -16.73 0.27 19.31
C TRP A 63 -16.42 0.47 20.79
N LYS A 64 -15.30 1.11 21.12
CA LYS A 64 -14.80 1.25 22.49
C LYS A 64 -14.60 -0.10 23.19
N ASP A 65 -14.39 -1.15 22.42
CA ASP A 65 -14.22 -2.53 22.88
C ASP A 65 -13.08 -3.23 22.11
N PRO A 66 -11.88 -3.32 22.70
CA PRO A 66 -10.72 -3.93 22.04
C PRO A 66 -10.85 -5.45 21.87
N THR A 67 -11.85 -6.11 22.51
CA THR A 67 -12.06 -7.56 22.36
C THR A 67 -12.68 -7.93 21.02
N ARG A 68 -13.26 -6.97 20.28
CA ARG A 68 -13.84 -7.13 18.94
C ARG A 68 -12.80 -7.03 17.83
N GLU A 69 -11.56 -7.40 18.10
CA GLU A 69 -10.46 -7.28 17.12
C GLU A 69 -10.68 -8.14 15.86
N ALA A 70 -11.30 -9.32 15.98
CA ALA A 70 -11.59 -10.16 14.82
C ALA A 70 -12.55 -9.49 13.84
N GLU A 71 -13.64 -8.90 14.35
CA GLU A 71 -14.61 -8.14 13.55
C GLU A 71 -13.97 -6.90 12.91
N ALA A 72 -13.05 -6.26 13.64
CA ALA A 72 -12.30 -5.12 13.10
C ALA A 72 -11.36 -5.56 11.98
N ALA A 73 -10.70 -6.72 12.09
CA ALA A 73 -9.84 -7.26 11.04
C ALA A 73 -10.61 -7.51 9.74
N ASP A 74 -11.80 -8.13 9.85
CA ASP A 74 -12.69 -8.37 8.71
C ASP A 74 -13.15 -7.04 8.06
N THR A 75 -13.48 -6.04 8.88
CA THR A 75 -13.93 -4.72 8.40
C THR A 75 -12.81 -3.93 7.71
N LEU A 76 -11.58 -4.08 8.16
CA LEU A 76 -10.43 -3.32 7.64
C LEU A 76 -9.94 -3.80 6.28
N HIS A 77 -10.25 -5.03 5.86
CA HIS A 77 -9.80 -5.60 4.59
C HIS A 77 -8.29 -5.44 4.36
N ILE A 78 -7.50 -6.01 5.26
CA ILE A 78 -6.05 -5.78 5.35
C ILE A 78 -5.18 -6.85 4.70
N THR A 79 -5.81 -7.85 4.06
CA THR A 79 -5.10 -8.95 3.39
C THR A 79 -4.51 -8.52 2.04
N ALA A 80 -3.53 -9.27 1.55
CA ALA A 80 -2.94 -9.02 0.24
C ALA A 80 -4.00 -9.08 -0.88
N GLN A 81 -4.96 -10.00 -0.79
CA GLN A 81 -6.04 -10.16 -1.76
C GLN A 81 -6.99 -8.96 -1.77
N ASP A 82 -7.39 -8.48 -0.58
CA ASP A 82 -8.24 -7.30 -0.46
C ASP A 82 -7.57 -6.08 -1.09
N LEU A 83 -6.32 -5.80 -0.68
CA LEU A 83 -5.60 -4.63 -1.13
C LEU A 83 -5.25 -4.67 -2.63
N TYR A 84 -5.02 -5.86 -3.17
CA TYR A 84 -4.86 -6.03 -4.61
C TYR A 84 -6.18 -5.75 -5.36
N SER A 85 -7.31 -6.24 -4.85
CA SER A 85 -8.63 -5.98 -5.45
C SER A 85 -9.03 -4.51 -5.43
N PHE A 86 -8.56 -3.75 -4.43
CA PHE A 86 -8.76 -2.30 -4.31
C PHE A 86 -7.78 -1.47 -5.14
N GLY A 87 -6.78 -2.11 -5.79
CA GLY A 87 -5.73 -1.40 -6.51
C GLY A 87 -4.77 -0.63 -5.61
N MET A 88 -4.65 -1.04 -4.34
CA MET A 88 -3.74 -0.43 -3.36
C MET A 88 -2.31 -0.97 -3.47
N ILE A 89 -2.16 -2.18 -4.01
CA ILE A 89 -0.87 -2.82 -4.28
C ILE A 89 -0.83 -3.34 -5.71
N GLU A 90 0.36 -3.46 -6.29
CA GLU A 90 0.56 -3.88 -7.67
C GLU A 90 0.72 -5.38 -7.83
N GLY A 91 0.95 -6.12 -6.76
CA GLY A 91 1.10 -7.57 -6.90
C GLY A 91 1.22 -8.34 -5.59
N ILE A 92 0.91 -9.63 -5.69
CA ILE A 92 1.01 -10.59 -4.60
C ILE A 92 2.11 -11.60 -4.94
N ILE A 93 3.02 -11.83 -4.01
CA ILE A 93 4.11 -12.80 -4.14
C ILE A 93 3.70 -14.07 -3.41
N GLN A 94 3.59 -15.17 -4.15
CA GLN A 94 3.26 -16.48 -3.59
C GLN A 94 4.41 -17.02 -2.75
N GLU A 95 4.12 -17.44 -1.52
CA GLU A 95 5.13 -17.94 -0.60
C GLU A 95 5.57 -19.36 -0.97
N GLY A 96 4.63 -20.17 -1.48
CA GLY A 96 4.91 -21.55 -1.87
C GLY A 96 5.07 -22.48 -0.67
N SER A 97 5.65 -23.67 -0.90
CA SER A 97 5.73 -24.75 0.10
C SER A 97 7.06 -24.81 0.86
N SER A 98 8.01 -23.94 0.58
CA SER A 98 9.32 -23.92 1.22
C SER A 98 10.00 -22.57 1.18
N ASN A 99 10.88 -22.29 2.15
CA ASN A 99 11.67 -21.06 2.18
C ASN A 99 12.49 -20.86 0.89
N ALA A 100 13.01 -21.94 0.30
CA ALA A 100 13.74 -21.84 -0.96
C ALA A 100 12.83 -21.40 -2.13
N GLN A 101 11.58 -21.83 -2.13
CA GLN A 101 10.60 -21.38 -3.13
C GLN A 101 10.21 -19.93 -2.89
N LEU A 102 9.92 -19.55 -1.65
CA LEU A 102 9.64 -18.16 -1.27
C LEU A 102 10.76 -17.23 -1.75
N MET A 103 12.01 -17.54 -1.43
CA MET A 103 13.14 -16.70 -1.82
C MET A 103 13.29 -16.58 -3.34
N ARG A 104 13.06 -17.67 -4.08
CA ARG A 104 13.05 -17.61 -5.56
C ARG A 104 11.93 -16.74 -6.09
N ASN A 105 10.72 -16.86 -5.54
CA ASN A 105 9.57 -16.07 -5.96
C ASN A 105 9.81 -14.57 -5.68
N VAL A 106 10.28 -14.22 -4.49
CA VAL A 106 10.64 -12.83 -4.13
C VAL A 106 11.71 -12.29 -5.09
N ALA A 107 12.83 -13.02 -5.24
CA ALA A 107 13.94 -12.57 -6.07
C ALA A 107 13.56 -12.40 -7.55
N ARG A 108 12.73 -13.31 -8.08
CA ARG A 108 12.19 -13.20 -9.46
C ARG A 108 11.31 -11.97 -9.59
N THR A 109 10.30 -11.85 -8.72
CA THR A 109 9.33 -10.74 -8.80
C THR A 109 10.01 -9.39 -8.66
N LEU A 110 10.93 -9.22 -7.71
CA LEU A 110 11.68 -7.96 -7.55
C LEU A 110 12.49 -7.62 -8.79
N ARG A 111 13.18 -8.61 -9.38
CA ARG A 111 13.97 -8.40 -10.62
C ARG A 111 13.07 -7.96 -11.76
N ASP A 112 11.95 -8.65 -11.96
CA ASP A 112 11.03 -8.37 -13.05
C ASP A 112 10.42 -6.97 -12.89
N GLN A 113 9.97 -6.60 -11.70
CA GLN A 113 9.42 -5.27 -11.42
C GLN A 113 10.46 -4.15 -11.58
N LEU A 114 11.69 -4.37 -11.13
CA LEU A 114 12.77 -3.39 -11.33
C LEU A 114 13.16 -3.26 -12.82
N ALA A 115 13.14 -4.36 -13.57
CA ALA A 115 13.40 -4.34 -15.00
C ALA A 115 12.32 -3.54 -15.76
N GLU A 116 11.04 -3.77 -15.44
CA GLU A 116 9.93 -3.00 -16.01
C GLU A 116 10.07 -1.50 -15.72
N LEU A 117 10.33 -1.13 -14.47
CA LEU A 117 10.49 0.28 -14.07
C LEU A 117 11.73 0.93 -14.74
N SER A 118 12.81 0.16 -14.92
CA SER A 118 14.02 0.64 -15.59
C SER A 118 13.84 0.82 -17.10
N ALA A 119 12.82 0.22 -17.68
CA ALA A 119 12.46 0.37 -19.10
C ALA A 119 11.54 1.58 -19.36
N GLU A 120 11.16 2.33 -18.33
CA GLU A 120 10.38 3.56 -18.52
C GLU A 120 11.15 4.58 -19.38
N PRO A 121 10.44 5.36 -20.24
CA PRO A 121 11.07 6.25 -21.20
C PRO A 121 11.98 7.31 -20.57
N SER A 122 11.63 7.77 -19.37
CA SER A 122 12.44 8.72 -18.59
C SER A 122 12.08 8.65 -17.09
N ILE A 123 12.96 9.25 -16.27
CA ILE A 123 12.75 9.42 -14.84
C ILE A 123 11.51 10.28 -14.57
N GLU A 124 11.27 11.30 -15.39
CA GLU A 124 10.12 12.20 -15.25
C GLU A 124 8.80 11.44 -15.45
N VAL A 125 8.73 10.56 -16.45
CA VAL A 125 7.57 9.69 -16.69
C VAL A 125 7.35 8.74 -15.52
N MET A 126 8.39 8.15 -14.98
CA MET A 126 8.31 7.28 -13.81
C MET A 126 7.78 8.03 -12.57
N LEU A 127 8.28 9.23 -12.30
CA LEU A 127 7.83 10.06 -11.18
C LEU A 127 6.37 10.49 -11.33
N GLU A 128 5.95 10.86 -12.55
CA GLU A 128 4.55 11.21 -12.82
C GLU A 128 3.62 10.02 -12.60
N LYS A 129 3.98 8.83 -13.07
CA LYS A 129 3.23 7.59 -12.82
C LYS A 129 3.13 7.27 -11.33
N ARG A 130 4.24 7.46 -10.56
CA ARG A 130 4.25 7.33 -9.10
C ARG A 130 3.26 8.29 -8.46
N TYR A 131 3.28 9.56 -8.84
CA TYR A 131 2.35 10.56 -8.33
C TYR A 131 0.90 10.23 -8.67
N GLU A 132 0.59 9.95 -9.94
CA GLU A 132 -0.76 9.59 -10.38
C GLU A 132 -1.33 8.36 -9.68
N LYS A 133 -0.49 7.34 -9.42
CA LYS A 133 -0.88 6.16 -8.68
C LYS A 133 -1.53 6.53 -7.34
N PHE A 134 -0.85 7.34 -6.53
CA PHE A 134 -1.38 7.76 -5.23
C PHE A 134 -2.59 8.69 -5.36
N ARG A 135 -2.65 9.51 -6.40
CA ARG A 135 -3.80 10.38 -6.66
C ARG A 135 -5.08 9.64 -7.06
N LYS A 136 -4.93 8.44 -7.61
CA LYS A 136 -6.05 7.59 -8.04
C LYS A 136 -6.57 6.66 -6.95
N ILE A 137 -5.91 6.58 -5.80
CA ILE A 137 -6.37 5.74 -4.69
C ILE A 137 -7.68 6.29 -4.13
N GLY A 138 -8.68 5.41 -4.01
CA GLY A 138 -10.01 5.74 -3.49
C GLY A 138 -11.02 6.09 -4.58
N VAL A 139 -12.29 5.92 -4.21
CA VAL A 139 -13.45 6.25 -5.06
C VAL A 139 -14.20 7.39 -4.40
N PHE A 140 -14.44 8.47 -5.14
CA PHE A 140 -15.24 9.61 -4.67
C PHE A 140 -16.32 9.97 -5.67
N ARG A 141 -17.41 10.53 -5.18
CA ARG A 141 -18.50 11.08 -5.99
C ARG A 141 -18.55 12.58 -5.81
N THR A 142 -18.49 13.33 -6.91
CA THR A 142 -18.77 14.76 -6.89
C THR A 142 -20.28 14.95 -6.84
N ILE A 143 -20.78 15.63 -5.81
CA ILE A 143 -22.18 16.05 -5.74
C ILE A 143 -22.24 17.42 -6.42
N ASN A 144 -22.81 17.47 -7.62
CA ASN A 144 -23.11 18.76 -8.27
C ASN A 144 -24.18 19.48 -7.44
N GLN A 145 -23.89 20.71 -7.02
CA GLN A 145 -24.83 21.55 -6.25
C GLN A 145 -26.04 22.06 -7.07
N ASP A 146 -26.08 21.79 -8.37
CA ASP A 146 -27.09 22.31 -9.28
C ASP A 146 -28.47 21.63 -9.21
N GLN A 147 -28.74 20.75 -8.23
CA GLN A 147 -30.04 20.10 -8.07
C GLN A 147 -30.89 20.62 -6.88
N ASN A 148 -30.52 21.73 -6.27
CA ASN A 148 -31.25 22.30 -5.13
C ASN A 148 -31.99 23.62 -5.45
N GLU A 149 -32.24 23.92 -6.72
CA GLU A 149 -33.20 24.99 -7.07
C GLU A 149 -34.49 24.34 -7.58
N GLY A 150 -35.33 23.95 -6.66
CA GLY A 150 -36.65 23.42 -7.03
C GLY A 150 -37.41 22.75 -5.88
N VAL A 151 -37.68 23.48 -4.79
CA VAL A 151 -38.90 23.29 -3.97
C VAL A 151 -39.34 24.65 -3.44
#